data_47ecb6384c74f303c94a44193327db53
#
_entry.id   47ecb6384c74f303c94a44193327db53
#
_cell.length_a   1.000
_cell.length_b   1.000
_cell.length_c   1.000
_cell.angle_alpha   90.00
_cell.angle_beta   90.00
_cell.angle_gamma   90.00
#
_symmetry.space_group_name_H-M   'P 1'
#
loop_
_entity.id
_entity.type
_entity.pdbx_description
1 polymer ?
#
loop_
_entity_poly.entity_id
_entity_poly.type
_entity_poly.pdbx_seq_one_letter_code
_entity_poly.pdbx_strand_id
1 'polypeptide(L)'
;FAPETLGAQELAELDGAWRRCVGNLLRMTALAQSGHPGGSLSTLHALLLAFGNFAVDPRAPLAEPRDRILVSHGHISPGVYAVLAEQGFFPIEDALLSFRRAGTPFSGHVETAVPGVAWNTGNLGQGISAGVGQALACKLNGHDSRTLVLMGDGEQQKGQIAEARRFAVKFGLNRLIVFVDWNRLQISGRIEEVMPQDLPAEWTAAGFNVKIVEQGNDFAELYRVLRAAYRGEVL
;
A
#
# COMPACT_ATOMS: atom_id res chain seq x y z
N PHE A 1 9.75 -11.68 4.38
CA PHE A 1 10.97 -10.99 4.87
C PHE A 1 12.00 -12.03 5.34
N ALA A 2 12.59 -12.78 4.39
CA ALA A 2 13.53 -13.84 4.72
C ALA A 2 14.92 -13.31 5.17
N PRO A 3 15.64 -12.45 4.41
CA PRO A 3 16.92 -11.93 4.88
C PRO A 3 16.73 -10.88 5.99
N GLU A 4 17.77 -10.69 6.79
CA GLU A 4 17.79 -9.63 7.79
C GLU A 4 17.96 -8.25 7.15
N THR A 5 18.81 -8.19 6.14
CA THR A 5 19.06 -7.00 5.31
C THR A 5 19.13 -7.43 3.85
N LEU A 6 18.81 -6.50 2.95
CA LEU A 6 18.97 -6.72 1.52
C LEU A 6 20.44 -6.63 1.12
N GLY A 7 20.94 -7.64 0.39
CA GLY A 7 22.26 -7.63 -0.23
C GLY A 7 22.25 -6.88 -1.58
N ALA A 8 23.43 -6.76 -2.18
CA ALA A 8 23.58 -6.04 -3.44
C ALA A 8 22.79 -6.68 -4.59
N GLN A 9 22.62 -8.00 -4.58
CA GLN A 9 21.84 -8.69 -5.61
C GLN A 9 20.35 -8.40 -5.47
N GLU A 10 19.78 -8.52 -4.26
CA GLU A 10 18.35 -8.23 -4.03
C GLU A 10 18.03 -6.77 -4.32
N LEU A 11 18.92 -5.84 -3.99
CA LEU A 11 18.76 -4.43 -4.33
C LEU A 11 18.77 -4.20 -5.84
N ALA A 12 19.64 -4.86 -6.59
CA ALA A 12 19.69 -4.77 -8.04
C ALA A 12 18.43 -5.37 -8.70
N GLU A 13 17.91 -6.48 -8.18
CA GLU A 13 16.66 -7.10 -8.64
C GLU A 13 15.46 -6.17 -8.39
N LEU A 14 15.37 -5.56 -7.20
CA LEU A 14 14.33 -4.59 -6.86
C LEU A 14 14.40 -3.32 -7.73
N ASP A 15 15.60 -2.80 -7.99
CA ASP A 15 15.78 -1.65 -8.89
C ASP A 15 15.36 -2.00 -10.33
N GLY A 16 15.69 -3.21 -10.79
CA GLY A 16 15.23 -3.72 -12.07
C GLY A 16 13.69 -3.83 -12.16
N ALA A 17 13.05 -4.38 -11.12
CA ALA A 17 11.60 -4.47 -11.03
C ALA A 17 10.95 -3.08 -10.97
N TRP A 18 11.52 -2.16 -10.20
CA TRP A 18 11.07 -0.78 -10.12
C TRP A 18 11.08 -0.10 -11.50
N ARG A 19 12.18 -0.22 -12.27
CA ARG A 19 12.29 0.36 -13.63
C ARG A 19 11.24 -0.21 -14.57
N ARG A 20 10.97 -1.53 -14.53
CA ARG A 20 9.90 -2.15 -15.33
C ARG A 20 8.52 -1.62 -14.92
N CYS A 21 8.24 -1.53 -13.62
CA CYS A 21 6.98 -0.98 -13.11
C CYS A 21 6.80 0.49 -13.50
N VAL A 22 7.83 1.34 -13.39
CA VAL A 22 7.80 2.74 -13.87
C VAL A 22 7.45 2.80 -15.35
N GLY A 23 8.13 2.02 -16.18
CA GLY A 23 7.82 1.95 -17.61
C GLY A 23 6.37 1.57 -17.89
N ASN A 24 5.86 0.59 -17.19
CA ASN A 24 4.48 0.09 -17.36
C ASN A 24 3.42 1.08 -16.88
N LEU A 25 3.60 1.67 -15.70
CA LEU A 25 2.64 2.67 -15.19
C LEU A 25 2.59 3.93 -16.10
N LEU A 26 3.73 4.37 -16.62
CA LEU A 26 3.77 5.50 -17.56
C LEU A 26 3.10 5.15 -18.88
N ARG A 27 3.28 3.93 -19.40
CA ARG A 27 2.57 3.44 -20.59
C ARG A 27 1.06 3.36 -20.37
N MET A 28 0.60 2.81 -19.23
CA MET A 28 -0.83 2.76 -18.90
C MET A 28 -1.46 4.15 -18.89
N THR A 29 -0.84 5.11 -18.19
CA THR A 29 -1.37 6.47 -18.09
C THR A 29 -1.30 7.23 -19.43
N ALA A 30 -0.27 7.00 -20.23
CA ALA A 30 -0.13 7.60 -21.56
C ALA A 30 -1.17 7.03 -22.55
N LEU A 31 -1.38 5.72 -22.58
CA LEU A 31 -2.38 5.09 -23.44
C LEU A 31 -3.81 5.48 -23.06
N ALA A 32 -4.10 5.60 -21.79
CA ALA A 32 -5.40 6.06 -21.30
C ALA A 32 -5.58 7.57 -21.34
N GLN A 33 -4.51 8.34 -21.59
CA GLN A 33 -4.45 9.81 -21.47
C GLN A 33 -5.04 10.31 -20.14
N SER A 34 -4.90 9.51 -19.10
CA SER A 34 -5.52 9.74 -17.80
C SER A 34 -4.85 8.86 -16.73
N GLY A 35 -4.86 9.34 -15.48
CA GLY A 35 -4.31 8.59 -14.34
C GLY A 35 -3.55 9.49 -13.38
N HIS A 36 -3.00 8.89 -12.33
CA HIS A 36 -2.27 9.59 -11.28
C HIS A 36 -0.83 9.04 -11.16
N PRO A 37 0.08 9.39 -12.10
CA PRO A 37 1.43 8.83 -12.09
C PRO A 37 2.25 9.28 -10.87
N GLY A 38 2.07 10.51 -10.37
CA GLY A 38 2.86 11.05 -9.26
C GLY A 38 2.76 10.24 -7.98
N GLY A 39 1.55 10.03 -7.46
CA GLY A 39 1.32 9.19 -6.27
C GLY A 39 1.72 7.73 -6.49
N SER A 40 1.50 7.21 -7.71
CA SER A 40 1.93 5.85 -8.07
C SER A 40 3.45 5.70 -7.99
N LEU A 41 4.22 6.66 -8.51
CA LEU A 41 5.68 6.67 -8.44
C LEU A 41 6.19 6.80 -7.00
N SER A 42 5.54 7.66 -6.20
CA SER A 42 5.91 7.89 -4.81
C SER A 42 5.79 6.62 -3.97
N THR A 43 4.67 5.88 -4.11
CA THR A 43 4.40 4.66 -3.32
C THR A 43 5.08 3.41 -3.89
N LEU A 44 5.67 3.45 -5.09
CA LEU A 44 6.09 2.26 -5.84
C LEU A 44 7.08 1.36 -5.10
N HIS A 45 8.05 1.95 -4.38
CA HIS A 45 9.03 1.19 -3.59
C HIS A 45 8.35 0.37 -2.48
N ALA A 46 7.42 1.00 -1.76
CA ALA A 46 6.65 0.34 -0.71
C ALA A 46 5.75 -0.77 -1.27
N LEU A 47 5.12 -0.55 -2.43
CA LEU A 47 4.30 -1.58 -3.10
C LEU A 47 5.13 -2.80 -3.49
N LEU A 48 6.30 -2.61 -4.10
CA LEU A 48 7.20 -3.72 -4.46
C LEU A 48 7.63 -4.53 -3.24
N LEU A 49 8.01 -3.86 -2.15
CA LEU A 49 8.38 -4.54 -0.91
C LEU A 49 7.19 -5.24 -0.26
N ALA A 50 6.01 -4.64 -0.28
CA ALA A 50 4.81 -5.24 0.30
C ALA A 50 4.42 -6.52 -0.45
N PHE A 51 4.17 -6.44 -1.75
CA PHE A 51 3.74 -7.61 -2.53
C PHE A 51 4.84 -8.65 -2.75
N GLY A 52 6.11 -8.27 -2.63
CA GLY A 52 7.23 -9.21 -2.71
C GLY A 52 7.55 -9.94 -1.40
N ASN A 53 7.05 -9.48 -0.23
CA ASN A 53 7.47 -10.03 1.07
C ASN A 53 6.31 -10.45 1.98
N PHE A 54 5.11 -9.90 1.82
CA PHE A 54 3.93 -10.37 2.57
C PHE A 54 3.41 -11.67 1.98
N ALA A 55 2.81 -12.51 2.83
CA ALA A 55 2.37 -13.85 2.44
C ALA A 55 1.07 -13.79 1.62
N VAL A 56 1.18 -13.45 0.35
CA VAL A 56 0.10 -13.48 -0.65
C VAL A 56 0.62 -14.21 -1.89
N ASP A 57 0.06 -15.41 -2.17
CA ASP A 57 0.46 -16.19 -3.36
C ASP A 57 -0.27 -15.65 -4.60
N PRO A 58 0.44 -15.17 -5.64
CA PRO A 58 -0.18 -14.69 -6.87
C PRO A 58 -0.99 -15.76 -7.62
N ARG A 59 -0.64 -17.06 -7.45
CA ARG A 59 -1.37 -18.18 -8.06
C ARG A 59 -2.65 -18.55 -7.32
N ALA A 60 -2.77 -18.13 -6.05
CA ALA A 60 -3.90 -18.40 -5.19
C ALA A 60 -4.17 -17.20 -4.25
N PRO A 61 -4.48 -16.00 -4.81
CA PRO A 61 -4.50 -14.75 -4.04
C PRO A 61 -5.60 -14.68 -2.96
N LEU A 62 -6.54 -15.63 -2.97
CA LEU A 62 -7.61 -15.74 -1.98
C LEU A 62 -7.41 -16.91 -1.00
N ALA A 63 -6.35 -17.72 -1.18
CA ALA A 63 -6.09 -18.87 -0.29
C ALA A 63 -5.79 -18.39 1.14
N GLU A 64 -6.31 -19.15 2.12
CA GLU A 64 -6.08 -18.91 3.55
C GLU A 64 -5.15 -19.97 4.15
N PRO A 65 -4.33 -19.63 5.16
CA PRO A 65 -4.13 -18.28 5.72
C PRO A 65 -3.25 -17.41 4.83
N ARG A 66 -3.54 -16.12 4.76
CA ARG A 66 -2.73 -15.14 4.01
C ARG A 66 -2.63 -13.81 4.73
N ASP A 67 -1.62 -13.02 4.42
CA ASP A 67 -1.58 -11.62 4.78
C ASP A 67 -2.60 -10.80 3.97
N ARG A 68 -2.90 -9.60 4.44
CA ARG A 68 -3.82 -8.65 3.80
C ARG A 68 -3.05 -7.38 3.45
N ILE A 69 -3.03 -7.05 2.17
CA ILE A 69 -2.46 -5.78 1.68
C ILE A 69 -3.60 -4.97 1.11
N LEU A 70 -3.94 -3.88 1.79
CA LEU A 70 -4.98 -2.95 1.38
C LEU A 70 -4.35 -1.64 0.92
N VAL A 71 -4.73 -1.19 -0.26
CA VAL A 71 -4.37 0.13 -0.76
C VAL A 71 -5.56 1.06 -0.52
N SER A 72 -5.42 2.05 0.36
CA SER A 72 -6.49 2.99 0.70
C SER A 72 -6.62 4.13 -0.32
N HIS A 73 -5.50 4.69 -0.75
CA HIS A 73 -5.42 5.74 -1.78
C HIS A 73 -5.49 5.14 -3.19
N GLY A 74 -6.64 4.58 -3.53
CA GLY A 74 -6.85 3.77 -4.73
C GLY A 74 -6.55 4.42 -6.07
N HIS A 75 -6.40 5.75 -6.13
CA HIS A 75 -6.01 6.49 -7.33
C HIS A 75 -4.60 6.15 -7.83
N ILE A 76 -3.74 5.53 -6.99
CA ILE A 76 -2.44 5.01 -7.41
C ILE A 76 -2.55 3.69 -8.19
N SER A 77 -3.72 3.37 -8.69
CA SER A 77 -4.03 2.13 -9.41
C SER A 77 -3.01 1.75 -10.49
N PRO A 78 -2.44 2.66 -11.33
CA PRO A 78 -1.46 2.22 -12.33
C PRO A 78 -0.17 1.69 -11.70
N GLY A 79 0.26 2.23 -10.56
CA GLY A 79 1.39 1.69 -9.80
C GLY A 79 1.07 0.32 -9.20
N VAL A 80 -0.13 0.16 -8.62
CA VAL A 80 -0.59 -1.12 -8.06
C VAL A 80 -0.66 -2.20 -9.13
N TYR A 81 -1.25 -1.89 -10.29
CA TYR A 81 -1.37 -2.86 -11.39
C TYR A 81 -0.01 -3.24 -11.97
N ALA A 82 0.92 -2.29 -12.09
CA ALA A 82 2.27 -2.57 -12.53
C ALA A 82 2.99 -3.53 -11.58
N VAL A 83 2.86 -3.33 -10.27
CA VAL A 83 3.48 -4.19 -9.25
C VAL A 83 2.81 -5.57 -9.19
N LEU A 84 1.47 -5.65 -9.22
CA LEU A 84 0.77 -6.93 -9.21
C LEU A 84 1.14 -7.78 -10.44
N ALA A 85 1.24 -7.17 -11.63
CA ALA A 85 1.70 -7.87 -12.82
C ALA A 85 3.16 -8.32 -12.69
N GLU A 86 4.06 -7.48 -12.17
CA GLU A 86 5.47 -7.82 -11.91
C GLU A 86 5.59 -9.01 -10.94
N GLN A 87 4.68 -9.11 -9.96
CA GLN A 87 4.61 -10.21 -9.01
C GLN A 87 3.87 -11.45 -9.55
N GLY A 88 3.38 -11.41 -10.79
CA GLY A 88 2.78 -12.56 -11.46
C GLY A 88 1.29 -12.81 -11.17
N PHE A 89 0.54 -11.82 -10.69
CA PHE A 89 -0.90 -11.97 -10.47
C PHE A 89 -1.69 -12.02 -11.79
N PHE A 90 -1.22 -11.36 -12.83
CA PHE A 90 -1.78 -11.33 -14.18
C PHE A 90 -0.75 -10.82 -15.19
N PRO A 91 -0.92 -11.06 -16.50
CA PRO A 91 -0.08 -10.49 -17.54
C PRO A 91 -0.21 -8.97 -17.61
N ILE A 92 0.91 -8.25 -17.72
CA ILE A 92 0.90 -6.78 -17.75
C ILE A 92 0.12 -6.21 -18.94
N GLU A 93 0.06 -6.94 -20.03
CA GLU A 93 -0.69 -6.59 -21.25
C GLU A 93 -2.17 -6.36 -20.97
N ASP A 94 -2.76 -7.13 -20.05
CA ASP A 94 -4.16 -6.99 -19.65
C ASP A 94 -4.44 -5.60 -19.08
N ALA A 95 -3.55 -5.11 -18.22
CA ALA A 95 -3.66 -3.76 -17.65
C ALA A 95 -3.32 -2.67 -18.69
N LEU A 96 -2.26 -2.84 -19.49
CA LEU A 96 -1.86 -1.87 -20.52
C LEU A 96 -2.96 -1.62 -21.55
N LEU A 97 -3.66 -2.67 -21.97
CA LEU A 97 -4.69 -2.58 -23.01
C LEU A 97 -6.04 -2.09 -22.49
N SER A 98 -6.29 -2.20 -21.19
CA SER A 98 -7.64 -2.00 -20.65
C SER A 98 -7.72 -0.97 -19.50
N PHE A 99 -6.61 -0.37 -19.08
CA PHE A 99 -6.61 0.64 -18.03
C PHE A 99 -7.60 1.78 -18.31
N ARG A 100 -8.51 2.03 -17.37
CA ARG A 100 -9.59 3.02 -17.45
C ARG A 100 -10.55 2.85 -18.64
N ARG A 101 -10.65 1.65 -19.20
CA ARG A 101 -11.68 1.34 -20.20
C ARG A 101 -12.93 0.77 -19.53
N ALA A 102 -14.09 1.27 -19.93
CA ALA A 102 -15.37 0.79 -19.42
C ALA A 102 -15.54 -0.71 -19.65
N GLY A 103 -16.08 -1.42 -18.66
CA GLY A 103 -16.31 -2.87 -18.73
C GLY A 103 -15.07 -3.73 -18.48
N THR A 104 -13.94 -3.14 -18.07
CA THR A 104 -12.72 -3.86 -17.70
C THR A 104 -12.44 -3.74 -16.22
N PRO A 105 -11.71 -4.69 -15.59
CA PRO A 105 -11.41 -4.63 -14.16
C PRO A 105 -10.35 -3.57 -13.79
N PHE A 106 -9.55 -3.11 -14.77
CA PHE A 106 -8.43 -2.19 -14.51
C PHE A 106 -8.90 -0.73 -14.48
N SER A 107 -9.71 -0.42 -13.48
CA SER A 107 -10.30 0.90 -13.30
C SER A 107 -9.28 1.94 -12.81
N GLY A 108 -9.67 3.23 -12.80
CA GLY A 108 -8.84 4.32 -12.31
C GLY A 108 -8.60 4.31 -10.80
N HIS A 109 -9.32 3.47 -10.07
CA HIS A 109 -9.14 3.14 -8.66
C HIS A 109 -9.11 1.64 -8.51
N VAL A 110 -8.31 1.12 -7.58
CA VAL A 110 -8.18 -0.34 -7.41
C VAL A 110 -9.47 -0.96 -6.90
N GLU A 111 -9.86 -2.07 -7.51
CA GLU A 111 -11.07 -2.83 -7.21
C GLU A 111 -10.77 -4.33 -7.09
N THR A 112 -11.55 -5.04 -6.28
CA THR A 112 -11.36 -6.47 -5.98
C THR A 112 -11.57 -7.39 -7.18
N ALA A 113 -12.08 -6.88 -8.30
CA ALA A 113 -12.11 -7.60 -9.57
C ALA A 113 -10.72 -7.88 -10.14
N VAL A 114 -9.68 -7.13 -9.70
CA VAL A 114 -8.29 -7.36 -10.08
C VAL A 114 -7.66 -8.35 -9.10
N PRO A 115 -7.04 -9.45 -9.59
CA PRO A 115 -6.35 -10.40 -8.73
C PRO A 115 -5.29 -9.72 -7.84
N GLY A 116 -5.26 -10.08 -6.54
CA GLY A 116 -4.34 -9.48 -5.57
C GLY A 116 -4.87 -8.22 -4.87
N VAL A 117 -5.95 -7.62 -5.33
CA VAL A 117 -6.59 -6.47 -4.66
C VAL A 117 -7.56 -6.95 -3.58
N ALA A 118 -7.34 -6.52 -2.35
CA ALA A 118 -8.11 -6.97 -1.18
C ALA A 118 -9.27 -6.05 -0.78
N TRP A 119 -9.39 -4.86 -1.38
CA TRP A 119 -10.40 -3.86 -1.02
C TRP A 119 -10.76 -2.95 -2.20
N ASN A 120 -12.07 -2.69 -2.37
CA ASN A 120 -12.57 -1.71 -3.35
C ASN A 120 -12.34 -0.29 -2.84
N THR A 121 -11.73 0.54 -3.67
CA THR A 121 -11.36 1.91 -3.33
C THR A 121 -12.21 2.95 -4.06
N GLY A 122 -11.99 4.22 -3.74
CA GLY A 122 -12.63 5.39 -4.35
C GLY A 122 -12.81 6.51 -3.35
N ASN A 123 -13.34 6.23 -2.18
CA ASN A 123 -13.47 7.22 -1.11
C ASN A 123 -12.24 7.13 -0.18
N LEU A 124 -11.41 8.16 -0.23
CA LEU A 124 -10.20 8.26 0.59
C LEU A 124 -10.49 8.14 2.09
N GLY A 125 -9.57 7.56 2.85
CA GLY A 125 -9.65 7.41 4.30
C GLY A 125 -10.50 6.21 4.77
N GLN A 126 -11.08 5.41 3.88
CA GLN A 126 -11.88 4.25 4.26
C GLN A 126 -11.07 2.95 4.35
N GLY A 127 -9.96 2.85 3.61
CA GLY A 127 -9.13 1.64 3.59
C GLY A 127 -8.61 1.26 4.97
N ILE A 128 -8.32 2.22 5.85
CA ILE A 128 -7.89 1.93 7.22
C ILE A 128 -9.01 1.23 8.03
N SER A 129 -10.26 1.63 7.88
CA SER A 129 -11.38 0.97 8.56
C SER A 129 -11.58 -0.47 8.07
N ALA A 130 -11.42 -0.69 6.76
CA ALA A 130 -11.41 -2.04 6.19
C ALA A 130 -10.23 -2.87 6.74
N GLY A 131 -9.03 -2.29 6.79
CA GLY A 131 -7.84 -2.92 7.37
C GLY A 131 -8.02 -3.29 8.85
N VAL A 132 -8.61 -2.40 9.63
CA VAL A 132 -8.97 -2.66 11.03
C VAL A 132 -9.94 -3.84 11.15
N GLY A 133 -10.97 -3.90 10.28
CA GLY A 133 -11.89 -5.02 10.21
C GLY A 133 -11.20 -6.35 9.87
N GLN A 134 -10.31 -6.33 8.87
CA GLN A 134 -9.51 -7.51 8.49
C GLN A 134 -8.58 -7.97 9.63
N ALA A 135 -7.87 -7.04 10.26
CA ALA A 135 -6.99 -7.36 11.38
C ALA A 135 -7.77 -7.93 12.59
N LEU A 136 -8.95 -7.38 12.87
CA LEU A 136 -9.83 -7.92 13.90
C LEU A 136 -10.31 -9.32 13.56
N ALA A 137 -10.75 -9.56 12.32
CA ALA A 137 -11.17 -10.89 11.86
C ALA A 137 -10.04 -11.92 11.98
N CYS A 138 -8.81 -11.58 11.58
CA CYS A 138 -7.65 -12.45 11.76
C CYS A 138 -7.42 -12.76 13.25
N LYS A 139 -7.49 -11.75 14.12
CA LYS A 139 -7.33 -11.93 15.57
C LYS A 139 -8.40 -12.85 16.17
N LEU A 140 -9.67 -12.65 15.82
CA LEU A 140 -10.78 -13.46 16.33
C LEU A 140 -10.71 -14.93 15.86
N ASN A 141 -10.21 -15.16 14.65
CA ASN A 141 -10.01 -16.50 14.10
C ASN A 141 -8.67 -17.15 14.51
N GLY A 142 -7.85 -16.49 15.32
CA GLY A 142 -6.54 -17.01 15.74
C GLY A 142 -5.52 -17.11 14.61
N HIS A 143 -5.69 -16.38 13.51
CA HIS A 143 -4.75 -16.37 12.39
C HIS A 143 -3.53 -15.52 12.70
N ASP A 144 -2.35 -15.98 12.26
CA ASP A 144 -1.07 -15.31 12.45
C ASP A 144 -0.76 -14.25 11.35
N SER A 145 -1.74 -14.00 10.50
CA SER A 145 -1.63 -13.10 9.35
C SER A 145 -1.49 -11.63 9.75
N ARG A 146 -0.75 -10.88 8.95
CA ARG A 146 -0.60 -9.40 9.08
C ARG A 146 -1.58 -8.71 8.17
N THR A 147 -1.96 -7.51 8.57
CA THR A 147 -2.73 -6.60 7.72
C THR A 147 -1.91 -5.33 7.50
N LEU A 148 -1.52 -5.07 6.26
CA LEU A 148 -0.87 -3.83 5.84
C LEU A 148 -1.90 -2.93 5.15
N VAL A 149 -1.97 -1.67 5.56
CA VAL A 149 -2.76 -0.64 4.88
C VAL A 149 -1.82 0.43 4.35
N LEU A 150 -1.80 0.60 3.03
CA LEU A 150 -1.05 1.64 2.34
C LEU A 150 -1.96 2.84 2.13
N MET A 151 -1.55 3.99 2.63
CA MET A 151 -2.33 5.24 2.64
C MET A 151 -1.50 6.40 2.10
N GLY A 152 -2.18 7.42 1.60
CA GLY A 152 -1.56 8.72 1.30
C GLY A 152 -1.71 9.70 2.47
N ASP A 153 -0.93 10.78 2.44
CA ASP A 153 -0.99 11.85 3.45
C ASP A 153 -2.24 12.72 3.31
N GLY A 154 -2.69 13.01 2.11
CA GLY A 154 -3.89 13.81 1.87
C GLY A 154 -5.17 13.18 2.44
N GLU A 155 -5.27 11.84 2.47
CA GLU A 155 -6.45 11.18 3.06
C GLU A 155 -6.46 11.21 4.60
N GLN A 156 -5.32 11.52 5.25
CA GLN A 156 -5.24 11.61 6.71
C GLN A 156 -6.16 12.71 7.29
N GLN A 157 -6.61 13.64 6.47
CA GLN A 157 -7.57 14.69 6.82
C GLN A 157 -9.00 14.18 7.05
N LYS A 158 -9.29 12.91 6.75
CA LYS A 158 -10.60 12.31 6.97
C LYS A 158 -10.84 11.94 8.44
N GLY A 159 -11.96 12.38 9.02
CA GLY A 159 -12.31 12.07 10.42
C GLY A 159 -12.39 10.59 10.74
N GLN A 160 -12.79 9.76 9.78
CA GLN A 160 -12.88 8.30 9.92
C GLN A 160 -11.52 7.65 10.29
N ILE A 161 -10.38 8.26 9.91
CA ILE A 161 -9.06 7.75 10.28
C ILE A 161 -8.86 7.83 11.80
N ALA A 162 -9.30 8.90 12.44
CA ALA A 162 -9.25 9.03 13.90
C ALA A 162 -10.15 8.00 14.60
N GLU A 163 -11.29 7.65 14.01
CA GLU A 163 -12.16 6.58 14.52
C GLU A 163 -11.48 5.21 14.40
N ALA A 164 -10.91 4.91 13.24
CA ALA A 164 -10.19 3.66 12.99
C ALA A 164 -8.98 3.47 13.91
N ARG A 165 -8.18 4.53 14.12
CA ARG A 165 -7.06 4.53 15.07
C ARG A 165 -7.49 4.13 16.47
N ARG A 166 -8.52 4.79 17.01
CA ARG A 166 -9.06 4.49 18.36
C ARG A 166 -9.59 3.07 18.48
N PHE A 167 -10.27 2.59 17.43
CA PHE A 167 -10.79 1.22 17.40
C PHE A 167 -9.64 0.20 17.39
N ALA A 168 -8.62 0.39 16.55
CA ALA A 168 -7.47 -0.49 16.48
C ALA A 168 -6.75 -0.63 17.82
N VAL A 169 -6.53 0.48 18.51
CA VAL A 169 -5.89 0.50 19.85
C VAL A 169 -6.78 -0.18 20.89
N LYS A 170 -8.09 0.14 20.91
CA LYS A 170 -9.04 -0.50 21.83
C LYS A 170 -9.01 -2.02 21.74
N PHE A 171 -8.94 -2.57 20.54
CA PHE A 171 -8.94 -4.01 20.32
C PHE A 171 -7.53 -4.64 20.28
N GLY A 172 -6.48 -3.88 20.52
CA GLY A 172 -5.09 -4.35 20.53
C GLY A 172 -4.73 -5.08 19.23
N LEU A 173 -4.94 -4.41 18.08
CA LEU A 173 -4.70 -5.00 16.75
C LEU A 173 -3.20 -4.89 16.36
N ASN A 174 -2.35 -5.56 17.13
CA ASN A 174 -0.88 -5.45 17.04
C ASN A 174 -0.29 -5.99 15.71
N ARG A 175 -1.11 -6.62 14.86
CA ARG A 175 -0.71 -7.12 13.54
C ARG A 175 -1.21 -6.24 12.40
N LEU A 176 -1.79 -5.09 12.74
CA LEU A 176 -2.11 -4.02 11.80
C LEU A 176 -0.89 -3.13 11.61
N ILE A 177 -0.42 -3.07 10.38
CA ILE A 177 0.67 -2.19 9.95
C ILE A 177 0.05 -1.12 9.05
N VAL A 178 0.36 0.14 9.32
CA VAL A 178 -0.09 1.27 8.49
C VAL A 178 1.14 1.95 7.90
N PHE A 179 1.17 2.03 6.58
CA PHE A 179 2.16 2.78 5.84
C PHE A 179 1.51 4.05 5.29
N VAL A 180 2.10 5.20 5.55
CA VAL A 180 1.64 6.49 5.01
C VAL A 180 2.70 7.03 4.05
N ASP A 181 2.35 7.16 2.77
CA ASP A 181 3.14 7.90 1.79
C ASP A 181 3.00 9.40 2.09
N TRP A 182 3.98 9.93 2.79
CA TRP A 182 4.01 11.32 3.20
C TRP A 182 4.81 12.16 2.20
N ASN A 183 4.29 12.27 0.99
CA ASN A 183 4.91 13.00 -0.11
C ASN A 183 4.65 14.52 -0.07
N ARG A 184 3.83 14.98 0.90
CA ARG A 184 3.47 16.38 1.17
C ARG A 184 2.73 17.10 0.05
N LEU A 185 2.17 16.35 -0.89
CA LEU A 185 1.42 16.87 -2.01
C LEU A 185 0.03 16.26 -2.09
N GLN A 186 -0.96 17.09 -2.31
CA GLN A 186 -2.30 16.68 -2.68
C GLN A 186 -2.76 17.48 -3.91
N ILE A 187 -3.92 17.13 -4.47
CA ILE A 187 -4.38 17.69 -5.74
C ILE A 187 -4.44 19.23 -5.75
N SER A 188 -4.71 19.86 -4.60
CA SER A 188 -4.88 21.32 -4.46
C SER A 188 -3.59 22.07 -4.12
N GLY A 189 -2.48 21.36 -3.85
CA GLY A 189 -1.22 21.98 -3.46
C GLY A 189 -0.47 21.20 -2.36
N ARG A 190 0.41 21.89 -1.67
CA ARG A 190 1.16 21.31 -0.55
C ARG A 190 0.24 21.07 0.65
N ILE A 191 0.46 19.98 1.38
CA ILE A 191 -0.33 19.63 2.57
C ILE A 191 -0.29 20.77 3.60
N GLU A 192 0.87 21.38 3.80
CA GLU A 192 1.07 22.47 4.76
C GLU A 192 0.25 23.72 4.42
N GLU A 193 -0.09 23.94 3.15
CA GLU A 193 -0.87 25.09 2.67
C GLU A 193 -2.37 24.80 2.65
N VAL A 194 -2.74 23.56 2.33
CA VAL A 194 -4.15 23.18 2.15
C VAL A 194 -4.80 22.83 3.48
N MET A 195 -4.20 21.92 4.24
CA MET A 195 -4.65 21.54 5.59
C MET A 195 -3.47 20.93 6.35
N PRO A 196 -2.75 21.73 7.13
CA PRO A 196 -1.58 21.28 7.86
C PRO A 196 -1.92 20.23 8.92
N GLN A 197 -1.08 19.21 9.03
CA GLN A 197 -1.21 18.11 9.99
C GLN A 197 0.17 17.70 10.49
N ASP A 198 0.25 17.35 11.77
CA ASP A 198 1.41 16.66 12.34
C ASP A 198 1.10 15.16 12.42
N LEU A 199 1.29 14.46 11.31
CA LEU A 199 0.96 13.04 11.20
C LEU A 199 1.68 12.18 12.24
N PRO A 200 3.00 12.33 12.49
CA PRO A 200 3.68 11.58 13.54
C PRO A 200 3.07 11.80 14.93
N ALA A 201 2.78 13.04 15.28
CA ALA A 201 2.18 13.36 16.58
C ALA A 201 0.76 12.79 16.70
N GLU A 202 -0.07 12.89 15.65
CA GLU A 202 -1.44 12.38 15.65
C GLU A 202 -1.51 10.85 15.80
N TRP A 203 -0.65 10.11 15.09
CA TRP A 203 -0.61 8.64 15.18
C TRP A 203 -0.02 8.19 16.51
N THR A 204 1.02 8.87 17.02
CA THR A 204 1.61 8.60 18.35
C THR A 204 0.61 8.87 19.46
N ALA A 205 -0.09 10.00 19.42
CA ALA A 205 -1.12 10.35 20.42
C ALA A 205 -2.30 9.37 20.42
N ALA A 206 -2.58 8.73 19.27
CA ALA A 206 -3.58 7.67 19.19
C ALA A 206 -3.10 6.32 19.76
N GLY A 207 -1.82 6.18 20.12
CA GLY A 207 -1.25 4.94 20.70
C GLY A 207 -0.54 4.04 19.71
N PHE A 208 -0.23 4.51 18.50
CA PHE A 208 0.58 3.76 17.53
C PHE A 208 2.07 3.99 17.77
N ASN A 209 2.87 2.97 17.49
CA ASN A 209 4.31 3.09 17.43
C ASN A 209 4.71 3.61 16.04
N VAL A 210 5.12 4.88 15.97
CA VAL A 210 5.42 5.57 14.73
C VAL A 210 6.90 5.50 14.40
N LYS A 211 7.22 5.14 13.15
CA LYS A 211 8.56 5.22 12.57
C LYS A 211 8.54 6.11 11.34
N ILE A 212 9.44 7.07 11.32
CA ILE A 212 9.67 7.94 10.16
C ILE A 212 10.80 7.33 9.34
N VAL A 213 10.56 7.18 8.04
CA VAL A 213 11.56 6.78 7.04
C VAL A 213 11.93 8.02 6.27
N GLU A 214 13.16 8.51 6.45
CA GLU A 214 13.61 9.76 5.84
C GLU A 214 13.85 9.60 4.33
N GLN A 215 14.34 8.44 3.93
CA GLN A 215 14.60 8.12 2.52
C GLN A 215 13.53 7.16 2.00
N GLY A 216 12.30 7.68 1.82
CA GLY A 216 11.14 6.90 1.42
C GLY A 216 11.24 6.17 0.06
N ASN A 217 12.27 6.48 -0.73
CA ASN A 217 12.59 5.84 -1.99
C ASN A 217 13.86 4.97 -1.92
N ASP A 218 14.36 4.65 -0.73
CA ASP A 218 15.47 3.72 -0.51
C ASP A 218 14.94 2.35 -0.12
N PHE A 219 15.20 1.33 -0.93
CA PHE A 219 14.73 -0.03 -0.68
C PHE A 219 15.31 -0.63 0.61
N ALA A 220 16.57 -0.35 0.94
CA ALA A 220 17.21 -0.93 2.12
C ALA A 220 16.61 -0.37 3.42
N GLU A 221 16.38 0.95 3.47
CA GLU A 221 15.76 1.61 4.62
C GLU A 221 14.29 1.17 4.78
N LEU A 222 13.50 1.22 3.71
CA LEU A 222 12.10 0.77 3.72
C LEU A 222 11.97 -0.70 4.12
N TYR A 223 12.80 -1.57 3.54
CA TYR A 223 12.80 -3.00 3.87
C TYR A 223 13.03 -3.24 5.34
N ARG A 224 14.07 -2.59 5.91
CA ARG A 224 14.41 -2.72 7.32
C ARG A 224 13.24 -2.36 8.23
N VAL A 225 12.57 -1.25 7.95
CA VAL A 225 11.44 -0.77 8.76
C VAL A 225 10.19 -1.64 8.58
N LEU A 226 9.84 -2.00 7.34
CA LEU A 226 8.70 -2.87 7.06
C LEU A 226 8.89 -4.28 7.65
N ARG A 227 10.11 -4.84 7.57
CA ARG A 227 10.46 -6.12 8.17
C ARG A 227 10.30 -6.08 9.70
N ALA A 228 10.81 -5.04 10.35
CA ALA A 228 10.65 -4.87 11.79
C ALA A 228 9.17 -4.76 12.20
N ALA A 229 8.37 -3.99 11.47
CA ALA A 229 6.93 -3.90 11.69
C ALA A 229 6.24 -5.26 11.47
N TYR A 230 6.58 -5.98 10.40
CA TYR A 230 6.03 -7.31 10.10
C TYR A 230 6.31 -8.32 11.22
N ARG A 231 7.49 -8.27 11.82
CA ARG A 231 7.90 -9.15 12.91
C ARG A 231 7.37 -8.72 14.28
N GLY A 232 6.74 -7.55 14.39
CA GLY A 232 6.31 -7.00 15.66
C GLY A 232 7.44 -6.41 16.52
N GLU A 233 8.59 -6.16 15.91
CA GLU A 233 9.78 -5.58 16.59
C GLU A 233 9.63 -4.07 16.79
N VAL A 234 8.57 -3.48 16.26
CA VAL A 234 8.25 -2.03 16.28
C VAL A 234 6.99 -1.74 17.10
N LEU A 235 6.62 -2.64 17.98
CA LEU A 235 5.46 -2.49 18.86
C LEU A 235 5.74 -1.61 20.06
#